data_54bc55af4a892dcf12021651ad8b4862
#
_entry.id   54bc55af4a892dcf12021651ad8b4862
#
_cell.length_a   1.000
_cell.length_b   1.000
_cell.length_c   1.000
_cell.angle_alpha   90.00
_cell.angle_beta   90.00
_cell.angle_gamma   90.00
#
_symmetry.space_group_name_H-M   'P 1'
#
loop_
_entity.id
_entity.type
_entity.pdbx_description
1 polymer ?
#
loop_
_entity_poly.entity_id
_entity_poly.type
_entity_poly.pdbx_seq_one_letter_code
_entity_poly.pdbx_strand_id
1 'polypeptide(L)'
;MRNVMQAATLESKFPILAVEHDCIISKDADITVAYKVELPELFTVTRNEYEAIHSAWAKAVKVLPNYSIVHRQDWFIEENYTPDIQRDDLSFLSRSFERHFNERPYLRHTSYLFLTKTTKERSRTQSNFTALTRNFIIPKEMQDKDTVTRFLESCDQFERIINDSGFVRITRMRKDEITGTENSAGIIEKYFSLSQEETTCLQDLTLGAAEMKVGDNCLCLHTLSDTDDLPGKVATDMRYERLSTDRSDCRLSFAAPIGVLLTCNHIVNQYLFIDDPAENLKKFEKQARNMH
;
A
#
# COMPACT_ATOMS: atom_id res chain seq x y z
N MET A 1 12.10 -37.57 -7.40
CA MET A 1 13.16 -36.73 -6.80
C MET A 1 12.48 -35.78 -5.83
N ARG A 2 12.70 -35.96 -4.53
CA ARG A 2 12.23 -34.99 -3.52
C ARG A 2 13.09 -33.74 -3.68
N ASN A 3 12.49 -32.63 -4.12
CA ASN A 3 13.12 -31.33 -4.00
C ASN A 3 13.32 -31.06 -2.50
N VAL A 4 14.56 -31.19 -2.05
CA VAL A 4 14.95 -30.73 -0.72
C VAL A 4 14.83 -29.21 -0.78
N MET A 5 13.81 -28.65 -0.14
CA MET A 5 13.70 -27.21 0.06
C MET A 5 14.94 -26.77 0.85
N GLN A 6 15.83 -26.03 0.21
CA GLN A 6 16.92 -25.38 0.94
C GLN A 6 16.29 -24.27 1.80
N ALA A 7 16.39 -24.44 3.10
CA ALA A 7 16.05 -23.36 4.03
C ALA A 7 16.99 -22.18 3.77
N ALA A 8 16.44 -21.07 3.31
CA ALA A 8 17.17 -19.81 3.21
C ALA A 8 16.84 -18.95 4.45
N THR A 9 17.83 -18.28 5.00
CA THR A 9 17.55 -17.32 6.07
C THR A 9 16.73 -16.16 5.52
N LEU A 10 15.77 -15.67 6.30
CA LEU A 10 14.93 -14.53 5.94
C LEU A 10 15.81 -13.33 5.55
N GLU A 11 16.92 -13.11 6.27
CA GLU A 11 17.88 -12.05 6.01
C GLU A 11 18.44 -12.08 4.57
N SER A 12 18.70 -13.27 4.00
CA SER A 12 19.21 -13.40 2.63
C SER A 12 18.19 -13.01 1.57
N LYS A 13 16.89 -13.11 1.88
CA LYS A 13 15.77 -12.81 0.99
C LYS A 13 15.16 -11.43 1.23
N PHE A 14 15.46 -10.83 2.37
CA PHE A 14 14.91 -9.56 2.77
C PHE A 14 15.43 -8.41 1.89
N PRO A 15 14.57 -7.64 1.21
CA PRO A 15 15.00 -6.65 0.24
C PRO A 15 15.51 -5.35 0.88
N ILE A 16 15.22 -5.12 2.16
CA ILE A 16 15.60 -3.90 2.86
C ILE A 16 17.02 -4.03 3.40
N LEU A 17 17.84 -3.02 3.14
CA LEU A 17 19.21 -2.92 3.65
C LEU A 17 19.25 -2.20 5.01
N ALA A 18 18.59 -1.05 5.10
CA ALA A 18 18.57 -0.22 6.29
C ALA A 18 17.37 0.73 6.30
N VAL A 19 17.06 1.28 7.47
CA VAL A 19 16.15 2.42 7.64
C VAL A 19 16.94 3.55 8.27
N GLU A 20 17.19 4.61 7.50
CA GLU A 20 17.98 5.77 7.92
C GLU A 20 17.29 7.07 7.52
N HIS A 21 17.33 8.07 8.41
CA HIS A 21 16.67 9.36 8.19
C HIS A 21 15.18 9.24 7.79
N ASP A 22 14.46 8.33 8.44
CA ASP A 22 13.06 8.03 8.14
C ASP A 22 12.80 7.58 6.69
N CYS A 23 13.83 7.03 6.05
CA CYS A 23 13.76 6.43 4.71
C CYS A 23 14.14 4.96 4.76
N ILE A 24 13.43 4.14 4.01
CA ILE A 24 13.76 2.73 3.79
C ILE A 24 14.73 2.66 2.61
N ILE A 25 15.87 2.04 2.81
CA ILE A 25 16.89 1.84 1.77
C ILE A 25 16.89 0.37 1.40
N SER A 26 16.67 0.07 0.13
CA SER A 26 16.71 -1.31 -0.37
C SER A 26 18.14 -1.79 -0.61
N LYS A 27 18.34 -3.11 -0.66
CA LYS A 27 19.63 -3.72 -1.08
C LYS A 27 20.05 -3.29 -2.47
N ASP A 28 19.10 -2.83 -3.24
CA ASP A 28 19.28 -2.33 -4.59
C ASP A 28 19.49 -0.81 -4.64
N ALA A 29 19.64 -0.16 -3.50
CA ALA A 29 19.81 1.29 -3.35
C ALA A 29 18.60 2.15 -3.76
N ASP A 30 17.39 1.58 -3.85
CA ASP A 30 16.19 2.38 -3.97
C ASP A 30 15.91 3.05 -2.62
N ILE A 31 15.37 4.28 -2.66
CA ILE A 31 15.04 5.04 -1.47
C ILE A 31 13.52 5.19 -1.41
N THR A 32 12.93 4.77 -0.30
CA THR A 32 11.49 4.82 -0.09
C THR A 32 11.15 5.67 1.13
N VAL A 33 10.23 6.59 0.97
CA VAL A 33 9.58 7.35 2.04
C VAL A 33 8.22 6.73 2.30
N ALA A 34 7.93 6.42 3.57
CA ALA A 34 6.69 5.80 3.99
C ALA A 34 5.77 6.80 4.68
N TYR A 35 4.47 6.71 4.39
CA TYR A 35 3.42 7.54 4.98
C TYR A 35 2.30 6.69 5.52
N LYS A 36 1.75 7.09 6.65
CA LYS A 36 0.45 6.65 7.13
C LYS A 36 -0.62 7.53 6.51
N VAL A 37 -1.69 6.92 6.03
CA VAL A 37 -2.79 7.61 5.33
C VAL A 37 -4.05 7.57 6.17
N GLU A 38 -4.63 8.73 6.43
CA GLU A 38 -5.94 8.89 7.05
C GLU A 38 -6.94 9.25 5.96
N LEU A 39 -7.86 8.34 5.70
CA LEU A 39 -8.90 8.50 4.70
C LEU A 39 -10.19 9.03 5.34
N PRO A 40 -11.03 9.76 4.58
CA PRO A 40 -12.36 10.10 5.05
C PRO A 40 -13.22 8.84 5.21
N GLU A 41 -14.27 8.93 6.02
CA GLU A 41 -15.21 7.82 6.16
C GLU A 41 -15.88 7.48 4.82
N LEU A 42 -15.87 6.20 4.49
CA LEU A 42 -16.23 5.69 3.17
C LEU A 42 -17.61 6.15 2.68
N PHE A 43 -18.61 6.22 3.58
CA PHE A 43 -20.00 6.51 3.20
C PHE A 43 -20.40 7.98 3.34
N THR A 44 -19.45 8.86 3.71
CA THR A 44 -19.72 10.29 3.93
C THR A 44 -19.27 11.16 2.76
N VAL A 45 -18.49 10.60 1.83
CA VAL A 45 -17.87 11.35 0.72
C VAL A 45 -18.86 11.54 -0.42
N THR A 46 -19.08 12.79 -0.80
CA THR A 46 -19.92 13.17 -1.96
C THR A 46 -19.16 12.99 -3.28
N ARG A 47 -19.89 13.02 -4.40
CA ARG A 47 -19.28 12.96 -5.75
C ARG A 47 -18.25 14.06 -5.97
N ASN A 48 -18.57 15.29 -5.61
CA ASN A 48 -17.66 16.43 -5.81
C ASN A 48 -16.39 16.30 -4.98
N GLU A 49 -16.50 15.73 -3.79
CA GLU A 49 -15.34 15.44 -2.93
C GLU A 49 -14.47 14.34 -3.51
N TYR A 50 -15.06 13.27 -4.08
CA TYR A 50 -14.29 12.27 -4.83
C TYR A 50 -13.51 12.87 -6.00
N GLU A 51 -14.14 13.76 -6.77
CA GLU A 51 -13.48 14.46 -7.88
C GLU A 51 -12.36 15.40 -7.38
N ALA A 52 -12.56 16.06 -6.25
CA ALA A 52 -11.55 16.90 -5.60
C ALA A 52 -10.35 16.08 -5.09
N ILE A 53 -10.60 14.95 -4.42
CA ILE A 53 -9.56 14.01 -3.96
C ILE A 53 -8.76 13.50 -5.17
N HIS A 54 -9.44 13.06 -6.24
CA HIS A 54 -8.79 12.59 -7.46
C HIS A 54 -7.92 13.67 -8.11
N SER A 55 -8.41 14.90 -8.17
CA SER A 55 -7.67 16.04 -8.71
C SER A 55 -6.44 16.37 -7.87
N ALA A 56 -6.54 16.33 -6.54
CA ALA A 56 -5.41 16.53 -5.64
C ALA A 56 -4.36 15.42 -5.83
N TRP A 57 -4.80 14.17 -5.90
CA TRP A 57 -3.94 13.03 -6.17
C TRP A 57 -3.19 13.15 -7.49
N ALA A 58 -3.90 13.49 -8.58
CA ALA A 58 -3.29 13.68 -9.88
C ALA A 58 -2.26 14.82 -9.90
N LYS A 59 -2.48 15.91 -9.14
CA LYS A 59 -1.51 16.99 -8.97
C LYS A 59 -0.29 16.54 -8.17
N ALA A 60 -0.51 15.82 -7.08
CA ALA A 60 0.56 15.32 -6.22
C ALA A 60 1.48 14.33 -6.95
N VAL A 61 0.91 13.41 -7.74
CA VAL A 61 1.71 12.45 -8.54
C VAL A 61 2.59 13.17 -9.58
N LYS A 62 2.11 14.27 -10.16
CA LYS A 62 2.87 15.02 -11.18
C LYS A 62 4.13 15.72 -10.67
N VAL A 63 4.27 15.94 -9.36
CA VAL A 63 5.49 16.58 -8.80
C VAL A 63 6.62 15.58 -8.59
N LEU A 64 6.33 14.29 -8.62
CA LEU A 64 7.34 13.26 -8.44
C LEU A 64 8.24 13.14 -9.67
N PRO A 65 9.55 12.96 -9.49
CA PRO A 65 10.48 12.81 -10.59
C PRO A 65 10.27 11.51 -11.36
N ASN A 66 10.73 11.47 -12.61
CA ASN A 66 10.72 10.24 -13.42
C ASN A 66 11.39 9.08 -12.69
N TYR A 67 10.93 7.87 -12.94
CA TYR A 67 11.38 6.64 -12.27
C TYR A 67 11.10 6.65 -10.77
N SER A 68 9.99 7.26 -10.37
CA SER A 68 9.39 7.09 -9.07
C SER A 68 8.28 6.04 -9.13
N ILE A 69 8.06 5.37 -8.00
CA ILE A 69 6.98 4.40 -7.81
C ILE A 69 6.13 4.90 -6.66
N VAL A 70 4.84 5.02 -6.90
CA VAL A 70 3.85 5.25 -5.85
C VAL A 70 3.20 3.91 -5.53
N HIS A 71 3.41 3.42 -4.34
CA HIS A 71 2.84 2.17 -3.87
C HIS A 71 1.85 2.48 -2.75
N ARG A 72 0.58 2.24 -2.99
CA ARG A 72 -0.47 2.29 -1.98
C ARG A 72 -0.74 0.88 -1.47
N GLN A 73 -0.86 0.75 -0.16
CA GLN A 73 -1.13 -0.49 0.51
C GLN A 73 -2.27 -0.31 1.50
N ASP A 74 -3.37 -1.01 1.27
CA ASP A 74 -4.56 -0.99 2.12
C ASP A 74 -4.68 -2.33 2.84
N TRP A 75 -4.67 -2.30 4.16
CA TRP A 75 -4.74 -3.48 5.03
C TRP A 75 -6.14 -3.59 5.62
N PHE A 76 -6.74 -4.74 5.48
CA PHE A 76 -8.01 -5.10 6.06
C PHE A 76 -7.78 -6.30 6.97
N ILE A 77 -7.63 -6.04 8.27
CA ILE A 77 -7.27 -7.06 9.27
C ILE A 77 -8.40 -7.18 10.29
N GLU A 78 -8.80 -8.42 10.58
CA GLU A 78 -9.84 -8.72 11.55
C GLU A 78 -9.45 -8.24 12.94
N GLU A 79 -10.36 -7.52 13.55
CA GLU A 79 -10.24 -6.98 14.90
C GLU A 79 -11.59 -7.13 15.61
N ASN A 80 -11.53 -7.33 16.92
CA ASN A 80 -12.70 -7.34 17.78
C ASN A 80 -12.81 -6.00 18.52
N TYR A 81 -14.01 -5.47 18.57
CA TYR A 81 -14.29 -4.30 19.39
C TYR A 81 -14.11 -4.64 20.87
N THR A 82 -13.29 -3.89 21.58
CA THR A 82 -13.10 -4.03 23.02
C THR A 82 -14.10 -3.14 23.76
N PRO A 83 -15.14 -3.70 24.37
CA PRO A 83 -16.19 -2.92 25.00
C PRO A 83 -15.72 -2.35 26.35
N ASP A 84 -16.18 -1.15 26.68
CA ASP A 84 -16.02 -0.53 27.98
C ASP A 84 -17.14 -1.01 28.95
N ILE A 85 -17.25 -2.34 29.12
CA ILE A 85 -18.34 -2.96 29.92
C ILE A 85 -18.19 -2.71 31.43
N GLN A 86 -17.02 -2.26 31.89
CA GLN A 86 -16.70 -2.08 33.30
C GLN A 86 -17.29 -0.80 33.92
N ARG A 87 -17.96 0.03 33.11
CA ARG A 87 -18.70 1.19 33.62
C ARG A 87 -20.02 0.75 34.22
N ASP A 88 -20.14 0.86 35.54
CA ASP A 88 -21.36 0.52 36.30
C ASP A 88 -22.55 1.43 35.94
N ASP A 89 -22.33 2.53 35.26
CA ASP A 89 -23.29 3.53 34.85
C ASP A 89 -23.93 3.31 33.47
N LEU A 90 -23.55 2.25 32.75
CA LEU A 90 -24.10 1.95 31.42
C LEU A 90 -25.57 1.48 31.51
N SER A 91 -26.42 2.10 30.72
CA SER A 91 -27.80 1.67 30.54
C SER A 91 -27.88 0.26 29.92
N PHE A 92 -29.02 -0.43 30.08
CA PHE A 92 -29.27 -1.72 29.45
C PHE A 92 -29.01 -1.68 27.92
N LEU A 93 -29.48 -0.64 27.25
CA LEU A 93 -29.28 -0.47 25.80
C LEU A 93 -27.80 -0.31 25.45
N SER A 94 -27.06 0.49 26.23
CA SER A 94 -25.62 0.70 26.03
C SER A 94 -24.85 -0.61 26.19
N ARG A 95 -25.16 -1.42 27.23
CA ARG A 95 -24.54 -2.74 27.40
C ARG A 95 -24.86 -3.71 26.29
N SER A 96 -26.10 -3.68 25.79
CA SER A 96 -26.52 -4.53 24.65
C SER A 96 -25.81 -4.13 23.36
N PHE A 97 -25.61 -2.82 23.15
CA PHE A 97 -24.86 -2.27 22.02
C PHE A 97 -23.38 -2.68 22.10
N GLU A 98 -22.72 -2.48 23.23
CA GLU A 98 -21.33 -2.87 23.47
C GLU A 98 -21.12 -4.38 23.20
N ARG A 99 -22.02 -5.22 23.73
CA ARG A 99 -21.99 -6.68 23.51
C ARG A 99 -22.16 -7.01 22.03
N HIS A 100 -23.07 -6.36 21.33
CA HIS A 100 -23.35 -6.61 19.92
C HIS A 100 -22.11 -6.40 19.04
N PHE A 101 -21.32 -5.35 19.31
CA PHE A 101 -20.10 -5.08 18.56
C PHE A 101 -18.93 -5.95 18.99
N ASN A 102 -18.84 -6.31 20.28
CA ASN A 102 -17.82 -7.22 20.77
C ASN A 102 -17.96 -8.65 20.20
N GLU A 103 -19.18 -9.15 20.06
CA GLU A 103 -19.46 -10.48 19.52
C GLU A 103 -19.27 -10.60 18.00
N ARG A 104 -18.99 -9.49 17.31
CA ARG A 104 -18.87 -9.44 15.84
C ARG A 104 -17.53 -8.88 15.44
N PRO A 105 -16.63 -9.72 14.91
CA PRO A 105 -15.38 -9.22 14.35
C PRO A 105 -15.66 -8.30 13.15
N TYR A 106 -14.80 -7.32 12.96
CA TYR A 106 -14.84 -6.44 11.81
C TYR A 106 -13.45 -6.32 11.18
N LEU A 107 -13.38 -5.96 9.92
CA LEU A 107 -12.11 -5.69 9.26
C LEU A 107 -11.71 -4.24 9.49
N ARG A 108 -10.65 -4.04 10.28
CA ARG A 108 -10.04 -2.73 10.44
C ARG A 108 -9.25 -2.38 9.20
N HIS A 109 -9.59 -1.24 8.61
CA HIS A 109 -8.88 -0.67 7.47
C HIS A 109 -7.75 0.25 7.93
N THR A 110 -6.54 -0.02 7.49
CA THR A 110 -5.39 0.87 7.66
C THR A 110 -4.71 1.06 6.31
N SER A 111 -4.42 2.31 5.94
CA SER A 111 -3.82 2.64 4.64
C SER A 111 -2.43 3.21 4.79
N TYR A 112 -1.52 2.75 3.96
CA TYR A 112 -0.14 3.22 3.87
C TYR A 112 0.20 3.63 2.45
N LEU A 113 1.13 4.56 2.33
CA LEU A 113 1.64 5.03 1.06
C LEU A 113 3.16 5.05 1.09
N PHE A 114 3.77 4.50 0.05
CA PHE A 114 5.20 4.45 -0.11
C PHE A 114 5.59 5.14 -1.41
N LEU A 115 6.47 6.13 -1.31
CA LEU A 115 7.06 6.80 -2.46
C LEU A 115 8.48 6.31 -2.61
N THR A 116 8.79 5.66 -3.71
CA THR A 116 10.10 5.05 -3.96
C THR A 116 10.76 5.71 -5.15
N LYS A 117 12.01 6.14 -4.99
CA LYS A 117 12.88 6.53 -6.09
C LYS A 117 13.69 5.32 -6.53
N THR A 118 13.56 4.97 -7.79
CA THR A 118 14.33 3.89 -8.43
C THR A 118 15.11 4.43 -9.64
N THR A 119 15.87 3.57 -10.29
CA THR A 119 16.62 3.92 -11.49
C THR A 119 15.89 3.52 -12.75
N LYS A 120 16.25 4.17 -13.87
CA LYS A 120 15.71 3.86 -15.20
C LYS A 120 15.84 2.38 -15.57
N GLU A 121 16.97 1.78 -15.26
CA GLU A 121 17.24 0.38 -15.60
C GLU A 121 16.29 -0.58 -14.88
N ARG A 122 15.89 -0.26 -13.67
CA ARG A 122 15.04 -1.14 -12.84
C ARG A 122 13.57 -1.01 -13.11
N SER A 123 13.09 0.19 -13.45
CA SER A 123 11.70 0.34 -13.84
C SER A 123 11.35 -0.50 -15.09
N ARG A 124 12.37 -0.95 -15.84
CA ARG A 124 12.21 -1.68 -17.10
C ARG A 124 12.64 -3.14 -17.09
N THR A 125 13.50 -3.55 -16.17
CA THR A 125 14.08 -4.91 -16.16
C THR A 125 13.78 -5.63 -14.87
N GLN A 126 12.68 -6.33 -14.83
CA GLN A 126 12.47 -7.48 -13.95
C GLN A 126 13.14 -8.75 -14.51
N SER A 127 14.27 -8.62 -15.20
CA SER A 127 15.00 -9.78 -15.71
C SER A 127 15.79 -10.39 -14.56
N ASN A 128 15.40 -11.60 -14.15
CA ASN A 128 16.06 -12.42 -13.13
C ASN A 128 17.57 -12.66 -13.41
N PHE A 129 18.02 -12.42 -14.64
CA PHE A 129 19.42 -12.61 -15.05
C PHE A 129 20.35 -11.50 -14.55
N THR A 130 19.85 -10.28 -14.36
CA THR A 130 20.65 -9.15 -13.88
C THR A 130 20.89 -9.24 -12.37
N ALA A 131 20.01 -9.90 -11.64
CA ALA A 131 20.13 -10.10 -10.18
C ALA A 131 21.26 -11.09 -9.80
N LEU A 132 21.63 -12.02 -10.69
CA LEU A 132 22.66 -13.04 -10.45
C LEU A 132 24.09 -12.51 -10.52
N THR A 133 24.32 -11.38 -11.20
CA THR A 133 25.67 -10.87 -11.47
C THR A 133 26.04 -9.60 -10.70
N ARG A 134 25.09 -8.99 -10.01
CA ARG A 134 25.30 -7.72 -9.30
C ARG A 134 25.09 -7.87 -7.79
N ASN A 135 26.10 -8.31 -7.09
CA ASN A 135 26.21 -8.04 -5.66
C ASN A 135 26.57 -6.58 -5.46
N PHE A 136 25.64 -5.76 -4.91
CA PHE A 136 25.87 -4.42 -4.37
C PHE A 136 26.57 -3.40 -5.29
N ILE A 137 26.04 -3.10 -6.45
CA ILE A 137 26.45 -1.90 -7.20
C ILE A 137 25.35 -0.84 -7.00
N ILE A 138 25.63 0.17 -6.19
CA ILE A 138 24.79 1.38 -6.08
C ILE A 138 24.82 2.08 -7.45
N PRO A 139 23.67 2.26 -8.11
CA PRO A 139 23.62 2.96 -9.38
C PRO A 139 24.18 4.38 -9.25
N LYS A 140 24.89 4.86 -10.28
CA LYS A 140 25.47 6.22 -10.27
C LYS A 140 24.42 7.30 -10.03
N GLU A 141 23.21 7.11 -10.53
CA GLU A 141 22.07 8.03 -10.32
C GLU A 141 21.69 8.16 -8.84
N MET A 142 21.83 7.09 -8.04
CA MET A 142 21.53 7.10 -6.61
C MET A 142 22.71 7.55 -5.75
N GLN A 143 23.91 7.67 -6.32
CA GLN A 143 25.08 8.26 -5.66
C GLN A 143 25.07 9.79 -5.74
N ASP A 144 24.29 10.35 -6.65
CA ASP A 144 24.13 11.78 -6.81
C ASP A 144 23.22 12.35 -5.70
N LYS A 145 23.85 13.13 -4.82
CA LYS A 145 23.15 13.79 -3.70
C LYS A 145 22.01 14.69 -4.16
N ASP A 146 22.17 15.34 -5.30
CA ASP A 146 21.14 16.24 -5.86
C ASP A 146 19.89 15.46 -6.30
N THR A 147 20.06 14.25 -6.79
CA THR A 147 18.93 13.38 -7.17
C THR A 147 18.13 12.95 -5.95
N VAL A 148 18.80 12.55 -4.87
CA VAL A 148 18.16 12.17 -3.62
C VAL A 148 17.46 13.38 -2.98
N THR A 149 18.14 14.52 -2.90
CA THR A 149 17.58 15.74 -2.32
C THR A 149 16.34 16.19 -3.09
N ARG A 150 16.38 16.23 -4.42
CA ARG A 150 15.23 16.58 -5.26
C ARG A 150 14.06 15.62 -5.07
N PHE A 151 14.34 14.32 -4.91
CA PHE A 151 13.29 13.36 -4.62
C PHE A 151 12.63 13.63 -3.27
N LEU A 152 13.41 13.88 -2.21
CA LEU A 152 12.86 14.18 -0.88
C LEU A 152 12.05 15.48 -0.88
N GLU A 153 12.54 16.52 -1.55
CA GLU A 153 11.78 17.78 -1.75
C GLU A 153 10.46 17.53 -2.49
N SER A 154 10.46 16.65 -3.49
CA SER A 154 9.24 16.25 -4.20
C SER A 154 8.28 15.46 -3.31
N CYS A 155 8.79 14.63 -2.39
CA CYS A 155 7.99 13.96 -1.38
C CYS A 155 7.32 14.94 -0.41
N ASP A 156 8.06 15.96 0.05
CA ASP A 156 7.50 17.00 0.91
C ASP A 156 6.44 17.83 0.17
N GLN A 157 6.64 18.10 -1.12
CA GLN A 157 5.65 18.78 -1.95
C GLN A 157 4.41 17.91 -2.19
N PHE A 158 4.60 16.62 -2.43
CA PHE A 158 3.52 15.65 -2.56
C PHE A 158 2.65 15.63 -1.29
N GLU A 159 3.28 15.53 -0.12
CA GLU A 159 2.60 15.54 1.18
C GLU A 159 1.77 16.82 1.36
N ARG A 160 2.33 17.99 1.07
CA ARG A 160 1.60 19.26 1.17
C ARG A 160 0.39 19.29 0.27
N ILE A 161 0.51 18.89 -1.01
CA ILE A 161 -0.61 18.92 -1.97
C ILE A 161 -1.75 18.02 -1.50
N ILE A 162 -1.46 16.83 -0.97
CA ILE A 162 -2.48 15.93 -0.45
C ILE A 162 -3.14 16.52 0.81
N ASN A 163 -2.34 16.98 1.77
CA ASN A 163 -2.85 17.53 3.03
C ASN A 163 -3.65 18.82 2.82
N ASP A 164 -3.22 19.69 1.90
CA ASP A 164 -3.92 20.94 1.55
C ASP A 164 -5.29 20.68 0.88
N SER A 165 -5.53 19.47 0.36
CA SER A 165 -6.84 19.10 -0.17
C SER A 165 -7.94 19.07 0.91
N GLY A 166 -7.56 18.86 2.17
CA GLY A 166 -8.46 18.81 3.33
C GLY A 166 -9.29 17.52 3.44
N PHE A 167 -9.19 16.58 2.50
CA PHE A 167 -9.96 15.33 2.50
C PHE A 167 -9.17 14.11 2.97
N VAL A 168 -7.92 14.05 2.57
CA VAL A 168 -7.00 12.96 2.91
C VAL A 168 -5.82 13.56 3.63
N ARG A 169 -5.42 12.93 4.72
CA ARG A 169 -4.23 13.33 5.47
C ARG A 169 -3.18 12.26 5.36
N ILE A 170 -1.97 12.65 5.00
CA ILE A 170 -0.81 11.77 5.04
C ILE A 170 0.23 12.32 6.01
N THR A 171 0.85 11.41 6.75
CA THR A 171 1.87 11.75 7.74
C THR A 171 3.08 10.86 7.52
N ARG A 172 4.26 11.47 7.36
CA ARG A 172 5.50 10.73 7.17
C ARG A 172 5.80 9.87 8.38
N MET A 173 6.10 8.60 8.15
CA MET A 173 6.47 7.65 9.20
C MET A 173 7.92 7.86 9.63
N ARG A 174 8.15 7.74 10.93
CA ARG A 174 9.48 7.80 11.53
C ARG A 174 10.14 6.43 11.53
N LYS A 175 11.45 6.40 11.74
CA LYS A 175 12.24 5.17 11.82
C LYS A 175 11.61 4.17 12.80
N ASP A 176 11.20 4.60 13.98
CA ASP A 176 10.61 3.74 15.01
C ASP A 176 9.26 3.13 14.59
N GLU A 177 8.46 3.86 13.83
CA GLU A 177 7.20 3.36 13.27
C GLU A 177 7.42 2.37 12.12
N ILE A 178 8.56 2.49 11.43
CA ILE A 178 8.93 1.60 10.33
C ILE A 178 9.54 0.31 10.85
N THR A 179 10.55 0.41 11.73
CA THR A 179 11.33 -0.75 12.23
C THR A 179 10.77 -1.36 13.50
N GLY A 180 9.96 -0.61 14.25
CA GLY A 180 9.53 -0.98 15.59
C GLY A 180 10.49 -0.56 16.69
N THR A 181 10.03 -0.70 17.91
CA THR A 181 10.76 -0.49 19.17
C THR A 181 10.61 -1.73 20.05
N GLU A 182 11.29 -1.80 21.19
CA GLU A 182 11.15 -2.91 22.12
C GLU A 182 9.69 -3.15 22.59
N ASN A 183 8.85 -2.11 22.57
CA ASN A 183 7.48 -2.15 23.08
C ASN A 183 6.40 -2.04 22.00
N SER A 184 6.76 -1.77 20.75
CA SER A 184 5.79 -1.57 19.67
C SER A 184 6.35 -2.06 18.35
N ALA A 185 5.61 -2.94 17.70
CA ALA A 185 5.97 -3.47 16.39
C ALA A 185 5.89 -2.40 15.30
N GLY A 186 6.92 -2.32 14.46
CA GLY A 186 6.93 -1.49 13.27
C GLY A 186 6.11 -2.06 12.12
N ILE A 187 5.91 -1.25 11.07
CA ILE A 187 5.15 -1.71 9.90
C ILE A 187 5.79 -2.93 9.22
N ILE A 188 7.11 -3.03 9.23
CA ILE A 188 7.85 -4.17 8.66
C ILE A 188 7.52 -5.45 9.42
N GLU A 189 7.56 -5.41 10.75
CA GLU A 189 7.23 -6.56 11.59
C GLU A 189 5.76 -6.96 11.45
N LYS A 190 4.86 -5.97 11.47
CA LYS A 190 3.42 -6.18 11.26
C LYS A 190 3.13 -6.82 9.90
N TYR A 191 3.84 -6.41 8.86
CA TYR A 191 3.69 -6.99 7.52
C TYR A 191 4.10 -8.47 7.48
N PHE A 192 5.20 -8.84 8.14
CA PHE A 192 5.66 -10.24 8.18
C PHE A 192 4.81 -11.12 9.08
N SER A 193 4.22 -10.57 10.13
CA SER A 193 3.32 -11.31 11.01
C SER A 193 1.87 -11.31 10.52
N LEU A 194 1.54 -10.50 9.52
CA LEU A 194 0.17 -10.24 9.04
C LEU A 194 -0.78 -9.87 10.20
N SER A 195 -0.27 -9.11 11.17
CA SER A 195 -0.97 -8.68 12.37
C SER A 195 -0.85 -7.17 12.57
N GLN A 196 -1.88 -6.57 13.18
CA GLN A 196 -1.87 -5.16 13.60
C GLN A 196 -1.54 -5.01 15.09
N GLU A 197 -1.26 -6.10 15.79
CA GLU A 197 -0.93 -6.07 17.21
C GLU A 197 0.34 -5.26 17.48
N GLU A 198 0.41 -4.65 18.66
CA GLU A 198 1.58 -3.87 19.07
C GLU A 198 2.82 -4.73 19.31
N THR A 199 2.60 -5.98 19.72
CA THR A 199 3.66 -6.97 19.89
C THR A 199 3.44 -8.12 18.94
N THR A 200 4.34 -8.32 17.98
CA THR A 200 4.24 -9.38 17.00
C THR A 200 5.40 -10.37 17.16
N CYS A 201 5.10 -11.65 16.98
CA CYS A 201 6.13 -12.67 16.81
C CYS A 201 6.26 -13.00 15.32
N LEU A 202 7.47 -12.97 14.79
CA LEU A 202 7.75 -13.45 13.45
C LEU A 202 7.39 -14.94 13.37
N GLN A 203 6.60 -15.31 12.38
CA GLN A 203 6.19 -16.67 12.12
C GLN A 203 6.98 -17.24 10.94
N ASP A 204 7.10 -18.56 10.89
CA ASP A 204 7.78 -19.21 9.78
C ASP A 204 7.00 -19.01 8.47
N LEU A 205 7.71 -18.60 7.42
CA LEU A 205 7.18 -18.50 6.07
C LEU A 205 7.50 -19.76 5.29
N THR A 206 6.48 -20.52 4.94
CA THR A 206 6.59 -21.72 4.11
C THR A 206 6.11 -21.44 2.69
N LEU A 207 7.02 -21.54 1.72
CA LEU A 207 6.71 -21.38 0.30
C LEU A 207 6.71 -22.75 -0.35
N GLY A 208 5.55 -23.37 -0.49
CA GLY A 208 5.34 -24.64 -1.17
C GLY A 208 4.98 -24.45 -2.64
N ALA A 209 5.02 -25.55 -3.42
CA ALA A 209 4.58 -25.51 -4.81
C ALA A 209 3.06 -25.35 -4.99
N ALA A 210 2.29 -25.78 -4.00
CA ALA A 210 0.82 -25.75 -4.02
C ALA A 210 0.21 -24.73 -3.05
N GLU A 211 0.95 -24.35 -2.00
CA GLU A 211 0.45 -23.47 -0.96
C GLU A 211 1.57 -22.61 -0.37
N MET A 212 1.23 -21.44 0.09
CA MET A 212 2.08 -20.57 0.90
C MET A 212 1.45 -20.45 2.28
N LYS A 213 2.27 -20.45 3.33
CA LYS A 213 1.82 -20.31 4.72
C LYS A 213 2.69 -19.33 5.48
N VAL A 214 2.05 -18.59 6.39
CA VAL A 214 2.69 -17.80 7.44
C VAL A 214 2.21 -18.38 8.76
N GLY A 215 3.08 -19.12 9.45
CA GLY A 215 2.68 -19.97 10.57
C GLY A 215 1.62 -20.98 10.11
N ASP A 216 0.47 -21.00 10.79
CA ASP A 216 -0.65 -21.90 10.46
C ASP A 216 -1.61 -21.32 9.40
N ASN A 217 -1.45 -20.04 9.02
CA ASN A 217 -2.34 -19.37 8.09
C ASN A 217 -1.92 -19.59 6.65
N CYS A 218 -2.89 -19.94 5.78
CA CYS A 218 -2.67 -20.02 4.34
C CYS A 218 -2.67 -18.62 3.71
N LEU A 219 -1.68 -18.34 2.86
CA LEU A 219 -1.56 -17.10 2.11
C LEU A 219 -1.92 -17.35 0.64
N CYS A 220 -2.85 -16.57 0.11
CA CYS A 220 -3.19 -16.54 -1.31
C CYS A 220 -2.77 -15.22 -1.95
N LEU A 221 -2.13 -15.28 -3.10
CA LEU A 221 -1.79 -14.11 -3.91
C LEU A 221 -2.69 -14.05 -5.14
N HIS A 222 -3.34 -12.90 -5.30
CA HIS A 222 -4.13 -12.58 -6.47
C HIS A 222 -3.50 -11.39 -7.19
N THR A 223 -3.24 -11.52 -8.48
CA THR A 223 -2.70 -10.45 -9.31
C THR A 223 -3.63 -10.20 -10.48
N LEU A 224 -3.82 -8.95 -10.82
CA LEU A 224 -4.46 -8.57 -12.07
C LEU A 224 -3.41 -8.70 -13.18
N SER A 225 -3.53 -9.72 -14.01
CA SER A 225 -2.54 -10.04 -15.04
C SER A 225 -2.97 -9.63 -16.44
N ASP A 226 -4.27 -9.47 -16.68
CA ASP A 226 -4.82 -9.08 -17.96
C ASP A 226 -5.63 -7.80 -17.87
N THR A 227 -5.46 -6.91 -18.86
CA THR A 227 -6.26 -5.68 -18.97
C THR A 227 -7.71 -5.97 -19.32
N ASP A 228 -8.00 -7.12 -19.93
CA ASP A 228 -9.36 -7.54 -20.27
C ASP A 228 -10.20 -7.90 -19.03
N ASP A 229 -9.54 -8.18 -17.91
CA ASP A 229 -10.20 -8.37 -16.60
C ASP A 229 -10.67 -7.04 -15.98
N LEU A 230 -10.25 -5.90 -16.53
CA LEU A 230 -10.69 -4.58 -16.10
C LEU A 230 -11.88 -4.10 -16.91
N PRO A 231 -12.83 -3.38 -16.29
CA PRO A 231 -13.90 -2.74 -17.03
C PRO A 231 -13.33 -1.67 -17.97
N GLY A 232 -13.88 -1.59 -19.20
CA GLY A 232 -13.40 -0.66 -20.23
C GLY A 232 -13.55 0.84 -19.88
N LYS A 233 -14.37 1.14 -18.87
CA LYS A 233 -14.53 2.48 -18.29
C LYS A 233 -14.68 2.37 -16.78
N VAL A 234 -13.89 3.17 -16.06
CA VAL A 234 -13.97 3.33 -14.62
C VAL A 234 -14.33 4.77 -14.31
N ALA A 235 -15.41 4.97 -13.56
CA ALA A 235 -15.77 6.27 -13.02
C ALA A 235 -15.02 6.55 -11.72
N THR A 236 -14.90 7.80 -11.34
CA THR A 236 -14.27 8.23 -10.08
C THR A 236 -15.03 7.66 -8.88
N ASP A 237 -16.33 7.57 -9.00
CA ASP A 237 -17.25 7.07 -7.99
C ASP A 237 -18.42 6.29 -8.63
N MET A 238 -19.04 5.43 -7.85
CA MET A 238 -20.24 4.68 -8.21
C MET A 238 -21.28 4.79 -7.10
N ARG A 239 -22.56 4.81 -7.48
CA ARG A 239 -23.65 4.72 -6.52
C ARG A 239 -23.70 3.33 -5.91
N TYR A 240 -23.77 3.27 -4.59
CA TYR A 240 -23.90 2.01 -3.87
C TYR A 240 -25.34 1.80 -3.45
N GLU A 241 -26.06 0.97 -4.20
CA GLU A 241 -27.51 0.80 -4.07
C GLU A 241 -27.97 0.26 -2.70
N ARG A 242 -27.11 -0.54 -2.03
CA ARG A 242 -27.46 -1.11 -0.72
C ARG A 242 -27.67 -0.07 0.39
N LEU A 243 -27.01 1.06 0.30
CA LEU A 243 -27.07 2.15 1.31
C LEU A 243 -27.67 3.42 0.74
N SER A 244 -27.93 3.50 -0.57
CA SER A 244 -28.59 4.64 -1.20
C SER A 244 -30.09 4.57 -1.03
N THR A 245 -30.72 5.72 -0.86
CA THR A 245 -32.17 5.88 -0.79
C THR A 245 -32.63 6.87 -1.87
N ASP A 246 -33.94 7.05 -2.03
CA ASP A 246 -34.49 8.06 -2.96
C ASP A 246 -34.09 9.51 -2.59
N ARG A 247 -33.65 9.72 -1.36
CA ARG A 247 -33.29 11.06 -0.82
C ARG A 247 -31.81 11.25 -0.57
N SER A 248 -31.01 10.20 -0.63
CA SER A 248 -29.59 10.27 -0.28
C SER A 248 -28.79 9.25 -1.09
N ASP A 249 -27.79 9.72 -1.79
CA ASP A 249 -26.85 8.91 -2.56
C ASP A 249 -25.66 8.54 -1.69
N CYS A 250 -25.48 7.25 -1.43
CA CYS A 250 -24.24 6.72 -0.90
C CYS A 250 -23.31 6.37 -2.07
N ARG A 251 -22.11 6.90 -2.08
CA ARG A 251 -21.16 6.72 -3.17
C ARG A 251 -19.88 6.04 -2.70
N LEU A 252 -19.32 5.20 -3.54
CA LEU A 252 -18.08 4.48 -3.31
C LEU A 252 -17.12 4.69 -4.48
N SER A 253 -15.83 4.62 -4.21
CA SER A 253 -14.83 4.51 -5.27
C SER A 253 -14.88 3.12 -5.92
N PHE A 254 -14.36 3.01 -7.14
CA PHE A 254 -14.34 1.74 -7.89
C PHE A 254 -13.71 0.57 -7.12
N ALA A 255 -12.62 0.83 -6.38
CA ALA A 255 -11.90 -0.21 -5.64
C ALA A 255 -12.48 -0.50 -4.24
N ALA A 256 -13.41 0.33 -3.73
CA ALA A 256 -13.98 0.16 -2.40
C ALA A 256 -14.69 -1.19 -2.19
N PRO A 257 -15.37 -1.80 -3.19
CA PRO A 257 -15.96 -3.13 -3.03
C PRO A 257 -14.99 -4.22 -2.60
N ILE A 258 -13.71 -4.14 -2.97
CA ILE A 258 -12.69 -5.11 -2.56
C ILE A 258 -12.58 -5.14 -1.03
N GLY A 259 -12.49 -3.97 -0.38
CA GLY A 259 -12.45 -3.90 1.08
C GLY A 259 -13.77 -4.17 1.80
N VAL A 260 -14.91 -3.86 1.15
CA VAL A 260 -16.25 -3.99 1.77
C VAL A 260 -16.83 -5.38 1.62
N LEU A 261 -16.52 -6.10 0.53
CA LEU A 261 -17.15 -7.38 0.20
C LEU A 261 -16.34 -8.60 0.64
N LEU A 262 -15.03 -8.47 0.78
CA LEU A 262 -14.19 -9.55 1.29
C LEU A 262 -14.34 -9.64 2.81
N THR A 263 -14.48 -10.87 3.33
CA THR A 263 -14.70 -11.14 4.76
C THR A 263 -13.49 -11.79 5.43
N CYS A 264 -12.35 -11.87 4.76
CA CYS A 264 -11.10 -12.40 5.28
C CYS A 264 -10.03 -11.31 5.40
N ASN A 265 -9.02 -11.58 6.20
CA ASN A 265 -7.84 -10.72 6.25
C ASN A 265 -7.19 -10.62 4.87
N HIS A 266 -6.94 -9.41 4.40
CA HIS A 266 -6.32 -9.19 3.11
C HIS A 266 -5.58 -7.86 3.03
N ILE A 267 -4.60 -7.79 2.13
CA ILE A 267 -3.84 -6.58 1.82
C ILE A 267 -3.99 -6.31 0.32
N VAL A 268 -4.43 -5.10 0.00
CA VAL A 268 -4.54 -4.63 -1.39
C VAL A 268 -3.34 -3.76 -1.71
N ASN A 269 -2.59 -4.14 -2.73
CA ASN A 269 -1.42 -3.40 -3.19
C ASN A 269 -1.72 -2.78 -4.56
N GLN A 270 -1.46 -1.47 -4.69
CA GLN A 270 -1.59 -0.73 -5.94
C GLN A 270 -0.28 -0.03 -6.23
N TYR A 271 0.25 -0.21 -7.44
CA TYR A 271 1.50 0.39 -7.89
C TYR A 271 1.25 1.34 -9.06
N LEU A 272 1.80 2.54 -8.98
CA LEU A 272 1.84 3.49 -10.08
C LEU A 272 3.31 3.79 -10.41
N PHE A 273 3.71 3.42 -11.61
CA PHE A 273 5.07 3.66 -12.10
C PHE A 273 5.11 4.96 -12.89
N ILE A 274 6.01 5.86 -12.53
CA ILE A 274 6.19 7.14 -13.19
C ILE A 274 7.37 7.03 -14.15
N ASP A 275 7.06 6.83 -15.40
CA ASP A 275 8.04 6.75 -16.50
C ASP A 275 8.37 8.13 -17.08
N ASP A 276 9.38 8.16 -17.96
CA ASP A 276 9.70 9.34 -18.76
C ASP A 276 8.63 9.56 -19.84
N PRO A 277 7.87 10.67 -19.80
CA PRO A 277 6.83 10.96 -20.78
C PRO A 277 7.34 11.03 -22.22
N ALA A 278 8.57 11.57 -22.43
CA ALA A 278 9.14 11.70 -23.75
C ALA A 278 9.49 10.34 -24.38
N GLU A 279 9.93 9.38 -23.57
CA GLU A 279 10.20 8.02 -24.04
C GLU A 279 8.90 7.27 -24.35
N ASN A 280 7.87 7.44 -23.52
CA ASN A 280 6.58 6.82 -23.75
C ASN A 280 5.90 7.36 -25.00
N LEU A 281 5.97 8.66 -25.24
CA LEU A 281 5.47 9.28 -26.47
C LEU A 281 6.12 8.67 -27.71
N LYS A 282 7.46 8.52 -27.72
CA LYS A 282 8.18 7.88 -28.83
C LYS A 282 7.75 6.42 -29.06
N LYS A 283 7.46 5.68 -27.99
CA LYS A 283 6.95 4.30 -28.12
C LYS A 283 5.57 4.28 -28.75
N PHE A 284 4.65 5.15 -28.31
CA PHE A 284 3.31 5.25 -28.88
C PHE A 284 3.33 5.68 -30.35
N GLU A 285 4.16 6.68 -30.72
CA GLU A 285 4.33 7.07 -32.12
C GLU A 285 4.85 5.93 -32.99
N LYS A 286 5.80 5.14 -32.46
CA LYS A 286 6.31 3.95 -33.18
C LYS A 286 5.25 2.87 -33.33
N GLN A 287 4.45 2.62 -32.30
CA GLN A 287 3.34 1.66 -32.37
C GLN A 287 2.26 2.13 -33.35
N ALA A 288 1.88 3.39 -33.31
CA ALA A 288 0.92 3.97 -34.25
C ALA A 288 1.37 3.85 -35.72
N ARG A 289 2.68 4.07 -36.01
CA ARG A 289 3.24 3.88 -37.33
C ARG A 289 3.25 2.42 -37.80
N ASN A 290 3.35 1.47 -36.86
CA ASN A 290 3.35 0.04 -37.20
C ASN A 290 1.93 -0.51 -37.41
N MET A 291 0.89 0.22 -37.02
CA MET A 291 -0.53 -0.13 -37.21
C MET A 291 -1.11 0.43 -38.52
N HIS A 292 -0.39 1.29 -39.19
CA HIS A 292 -0.69 1.81 -40.54
C HIS A 292 0.24 1.15 -41.58
#